data_3e42fce767b9d410a52d65341a338418
#
_entry.id   3e42fce767b9d410a52d65341a338418
#
_cell.length_a   1.000
_cell.length_b   1.000
_cell.length_c   1.000
_cell.angle_alpha   90.00
_cell.angle_beta   90.00
_cell.angle_gamma   90.00
#
_symmetry.space_group_name_H-M   'P 1'
#
loop_
_entity.id
_entity.type
_entity.pdbx_description
1 polymer ?
#
loop_
_entity_poly.entity_id
_entity_poly.type
_entity_poly.pdbx_seq_one_letter_code
_entity_poly.pdbx_strand_id
1 'polypeptide(L)'
;MPESKGTRRWRFGWLNLIIAVLLLGGLTLVTYPTAASWVSQRNQSNVVFDQTRANSEIAREEIAQAFEKAHEYNEALVSGAFLAPGANIAEGTGGSLPGMVDPHEYWKLLNADPTGTMARLRVPSIDLDLPVYHGTSDATLLKGVGHLQGTSLPTGGEGTRSVLTGHRGLANATMFTNLDRVKKGDTFSVEVLGEVFTYRVFDLKVVAPEDTEEIRAVPGKDLMTLITCTPLGVNTHRILVTGERVTPTPAGDLESAGKKPEVPGFPWWLVGYGAGLGVVGLWVWRSGYMPKRARPVPDTLE
;
A
#
# COMPACT_ATOMS: atom_id res chain seq x y z
N MET A 1 31.95 -11.97 -64.76
CA MET A 1 31.05 -12.96 -64.14
C MET A 1 30.35 -12.25 -62.97
N PRO A 2 29.02 -12.15 -62.92
CA PRO A 2 28.36 -11.50 -61.81
C PRO A 2 28.37 -12.42 -60.60
N GLU A 3 28.89 -11.93 -59.47
CA GLU A 3 28.81 -12.61 -58.17
C GLU A 3 27.34 -12.81 -57.79
N SER A 4 26.95 -14.09 -57.64
CA SER A 4 25.62 -14.41 -57.13
C SER A 4 25.52 -13.98 -55.67
N LYS A 5 24.78 -12.93 -55.41
CA LYS A 5 24.37 -12.52 -54.03
C LYS A 5 23.58 -13.64 -53.42
N GLY A 6 24.25 -14.55 -52.74
CA GLY A 6 23.58 -15.62 -51.98
C GLY A 6 22.62 -15.04 -50.98
N THR A 7 21.32 -15.33 -51.14
CA THR A 7 20.25 -14.94 -50.21
C THR A 7 20.55 -15.52 -48.81
N ARG A 8 20.80 -14.64 -47.85
CA ARG A 8 20.98 -15.03 -46.44
C ARG A 8 19.68 -15.69 -45.96
N ARG A 9 19.68 -17.00 -45.74
CA ARG A 9 18.53 -17.71 -45.18
C ARG A 9 18.59 -17.65 -43.64
N TRP A 10 17.51 -17.28 -43.01
CA TRP A 10 17.35 -17.30 -41.54
C TRP A 10 17.47 -18.73 -41.05
N ARG A 11 18.20 -18.95 -39.96
CA ARG A 11 18.41 -20.27 -39.34
C ARG A 11 18.07 -20.16 -37.87
N PHE A 12 17.26 -21.09 -37.39
CA PHE A 12 16.94 -21.22 -35.98
C PHE A 12 18.17 -21.73 -35.20
N GLY A 13 18.55 -21.01 -34.15
CA GLY A 13 19.64 -21.39 -33.24
C GLY A 13 19.09 -21.73 -31.84
N TRP A 14 19.18 -22.98 -31.43
CA TRP A 14 18.73 -23.40 -30.11
C TRP A 14 19.42 -22.64 -28.96
N LEU A 15 20.71 -22.36 -29.09
CA LEU A 15 21.45 -21.57 -28.11
C LEU A 15 20.89 -20.16 -27.98
N ASN A 16 20.57 -19.51 -29.09
CA ASN A 16 19.98 -18.18 -29.10
C ASN A 16 18.60 -18.17 -28.46
N LEU A 17 17.81 -19.24 -28.65
CA LEU A 17 16.53 -19.40 -27.97
C LEU A 17 16.71 -19.52 -26.44
N ILE A 18 17.64 -20.37 -25.99
CA ILE A 18 17.92 -20.53 -24.56
C ILE A 18 18.33 -19.20 -23.94
N ILE A 19 19.25 -18.45 -24.60
CA ILE A 19 19.68 -17.14 -24.14
C ILE A 19 18.49 -16.16 -24.11
N ALA A 20 17.64 -16.14 -25.14
CA ALA A 20 16.46 -15.28 -25.16
C ALA A 20 15.49 -15.62 -24.00
N VAL A 21 15.25 -16.89 -23.73
CA VAL A 21 14.39 -17.33 -22.61
C VAL A 21 14.97 -16.89 -21.26
N LEU A 22 16.28 -17.02 -21.07
CA LEU A 22 16.95 -16.58 -19.85
C LEU A 22 16.90 -15.06 -19.69
N LEU A 23 17.11 -14.29 -20.77
CA LEU A 23 17.00 -12.83 -20.74
C LEU A 23 15.56 -12.38 -20.43
N LEU A 24 14.56 -13.00 -21.06
CA LEU A 24 13.16 -12.68 -20.79
C LEU A 24 12.73 -13.10 -19.39
N GLY A 25 13.20 -14.25 -18.91
CA GLY A 25 12.99 -14.69 -17.54
C GLY A 25 13.58 -13.70 -16.53
N GLY A 26 14.83 -13.28 -16.73
CA GLY A 26 15.47 -12.26 -15.90
C GLY A 26 14.74 -10.91 -15.94
N LEU A 27 14.34 -10.46 -17.14
CA LEU A 27 13.56 -9.23 -17.30
C LEU A 27 12.22 -9.31 -16.55
N THR A 28 11.53 -10.45 -16.66
CA THR A 28 10.26 -10.68 -15.95
C THR A 28 10.45 -10.65 -14.44
N LEU A 29 11.48 -11.32 -13.91
CA LEU A 29 11.77 -11.33 -12.47
C LEU A 29 12.06 -9.94 -11.93
N VAL A 30 12.81 -9.13 -12.67
CA VAL A 30 13.15 -7.74 -12.26
C VAL A 30 11.94 -6.82 -12.33
N THR A 31 11.06 -6.99 -13.32
CA THR A 31 9.88 -6.12 -13.49
C THR A 31 8.68 -6.56 -12.65
N TYR A 32 8.65 -7.81 -12.19
CA TYR A 32 7.51 -8.39 -11.45
C TYR A 32 7.09 -7.56 -10.23
N PRO A 33 7.98 -7.15 -9.30
CA PRO A 33 7.56 -6.41 -8.12
C PRO A 33 6.88 -5.08 -8.46
N THR A 34 7.43 -4.35 -9.44
CA THR A 34 6.86 -3.07 -9.89
C THR A 34 5.50 -3.26 -10.56
N ALA A 35 5.36 -4.29 -11.39
CA ALA A 35 4.09 -4.62 -12.03
C ALA A 35 3.03 -5.04 -11.02
N ALA A 36 3.39 -5.92 -10.09
CA ALA A 36 2.50 -6.42 -9.04
C ALA A 36 2.05 -5.29 -8.10
N SER A 37 2.97 -4.41 -7.67
CA SER A 37 2.65 -3.24 -6.85
C SER A 37 1.72 -2.27 -7.57
N TRP A 38 1.93 -2.05 -8.87
CA TRP A 38 1.06 -1.20 -9.68
C TRP A 38 -0.37 -1.77 -9.76
N VAL A 39 -0.51 -3.08 -10.01
CA VAL A 39 -1.82 -3.76 -10.05
C VAL A 39 -2.50 -3.70 -8.68
N SER A 40 -1.77 -3.94 -7.60
CA SER A 40 -2.28 -3.85 -6.23
C SER A 40 -2.81 -2.45 -5.92
N GLN A 41 -2.03 -1.40 -6.19
CA GLN A 41 -2.48 -0.01 -6.02
C GLN A 41 -3.71 0.32 -6.88
N ARG A 42 -3.77 -0.19 -8.11
CA ARG A 42 -4.94 0.00 -8.97
C ARG A 42 -6.19 -0.62 -8.37
N ASN A 43 -6.08 -1.82 -7.80
CA ASN A 43 -7.18 -2.48 -7.15
C ASN A 43 -7.62 -1.72 -5.89
N GLN A 44 -6.69 -1.26 -5.07
CA GLN A 44 -6.97 -0.43 -3.89
C GLN A 44 -7.65 0.88 -4.26
N SER A 45 -7.19 1.53 -5.33
CA SER A 45 -7.84 2.76 -5.86
C SER A 45 -9.27 2.51 -6.34
N ASN A 46 -9.57 1.35 -6.90
CA ASN A 46 -10.94 1.00 -7.28
C ASN A 46 -11.81 0.80 -6.03
N VAL A 47 -11.32 0.11 -5.00
CA VAL A 47 -12.04 -0.06 -3.73
C VAL A 47 -12.35 1.29 -3.09
N VAL A 48 -11.36 2.20 -3.04
CA VAL A 48 -11.56 3.57 -2.52
C VAL A 48 -12.61 4.32 -3.33
N PHE A 49 -12.61 4.18 -4.64
CA PHE A 49 -13.59 4.84 -5.51
C PHE A 49 -15.01 4.28 -5.31
N ASP A 50 -15.12 2.96 -5.18
CA ASP A 50 -16.42 2.29 -4.92
C ASP A 50 -16.97 2.68 -3.54
N GLN A 51 -16.10 2.75 -2.50
CA GLN A 51 -16.44 3.27 -1.17
C GLN A 51 -16.94 4.71 -1.22
N THR A 52 -16.21 5.59 -1.93
CA THR A 52 -16.60 6.99 -2.07
C THR A 52 -17.98 7.13 -2.70
N ARG A 53 -18.26 6.30 -3.71
CA ARG A 53 -19.58 6.29 -4.38
C ARG A 53 -20.67 5.79 -3.41
N ALA A 54 -20.42 4.70 -2.69
CA ALA A 54 -21.36 4.18 -1.70
C ALA A 54 -21.65 5.23 -0.63
N ASN A 55 -20.62 5.88 -0.08
CA ASN A 55 -20.80 6.94 0.91
C ASN A 55 -21.67 8.11 0.41
N SER A 56 -21.62 8.45 -0.88
CA SER A 56 -22.44 9.53 -1.46
C SER A 56 -23.94 9.19 -1.56
N GLU A 57 -24.28 7.92 -1.43
CA GLU A 57 -25.68 7.43 -1.49
C GLU A 57 -26.31 7.29 -0.08
N ILE A 58 -25.52 7.47 1.01
CA ILE A 58 -26.00 7.35 2.38
C ILE A 58 -26.74 8.62 2.80
N ALA A 59 -27.87 8.45 3.48
CA ALA A 59 -28.62 9.56 4.03
C ALA A 59 -27.84 10.28 5.15
N ARG A 60 -27.99 11.60 5.26
CA ARG A 60 -27.28 12.39 6.28
C ARG A 60 -27.61 11.93 7.71
N GLU A 61 -28.85 11.50 7.95
CA GLU A 61 -29.29 10.97 9.24
C GLU A 61 -28.56 9.67 9.61
N GLU A 62 -28.31 8.81 8.62
CA GLU A 62 -27.56 7.56 8.83
C GLU A 62 -26.08 7.84 9.12
N ILE A 63 -25.49 8.83 8.42
CA ILE A 63 -24.12 9.29 8.70
C ILE A 63 -24.03 9.85 10.12
N ALA A 64 -24.95 10.71 10.52
CA ALA A 64 -24.97 11.28 11.88
C ALA A 64 -25.07 10.19 12.96
N GLN A 65 -25.94 9.21 12.78
CA GLN A 65 -26.07 8.06 13.70
C GLN A 65 -24.79 7.19 13.73
N ALA A 66 -24.12 7.01 12.57
CA ALA A 66 -22.88 6.26 12.52
C ALA A 66 -21.76 6.95 13.31
N PHE A 67 -21.67 8.29 13.20
CA PHE A 67 -20.71 9.07 13.98
C PHE A 67 -21.06 9.08 15.48
N GLU A 68 -22.33 9.21 15.86
CA GLU A 68 -22.78 9.12 17.25
C GLU A 68 -22.32 7.82 17.89
N LYS A 69 -22.62 6.67 17.27
CA LYS A 69 -22.18 5.35 17.74
C LYS A 69 -20.65 5.21 17.79
N ALA A 70 -19.94 5.81 16.83
CA ALA A 70 -18.48 5.78 16.83
C ALA A 70 -17.91 6.63 17.98
N HIS A 71 -18.53 7.76 18.31
CA HIS A 71 -18.14 8.59 19.46
C HIS A 71 -18.45 7.87 20.78
N GLU A 72 -19.65 7.26 20.92
CA GLU A 72 -19.98 6.44 22.09
C GLU A 72 -18.96 5.31 22.31
N TYR A 73 -18.54 4.65 21.22
CA TYR A 73 -17.48 3.65 21.27
C TYR A 73 -16.16 4.27 21.77
N ASN A 74 -15.76 5.44 21.26
CA ASN A 74 -14.52 6.11 21.64
C ASN A 74 -14.55 6.56 23.11
N GLU A 75 -15.70 7.02 23.62
CA GLU A 75 -15.88 7.40 25.02
C GLU A 75 -15.83 6.20 25.98
N ALA A 76 -16.43 5.09 25.57
CA ALA A 76 -16.43 3.85 26.36
C ALA A 76 -15.09 3.11 26.31
N LEU A 77 -14.20 3.48 25.39
CA LEU A 77 -12.97 2.75 25.11
C LEU A 77 -11.93 2.96 26.21
N VAL A 78 -11.53 1.87 26.84
CA VAL A 78 -10.30 1.82 27.65
C VAL A 78 -9.22 1.17 26.79
N SER A 79 -8.23 1.94 26.33
CA SER A 79 -7.19 1.43 25.44
C SER A 79 -6.45 0.25 26.07
N GLY A 80 -6.60 -0.92 25.46
CA GLY A 80 -5.88 -2.14 25.77
C GLY A 80 -5.06 -2.65 24.61
N ALA A 81 -4.80 -1.80 23.62
CA ALA A 81 -4.02 -2.14 22.43
C ALA A 81 -2.54 -2.35 22.76
N PHE A 82 -1.89 -3.30 22.08
CA PHE A 82 -0.46 -3.56 22.19
C PHE A 82 0.14 -3.97 20.83
N LEU A 83 1.47 -3.89 20.76
CA LEU A 83 2.24 -4.26 19.58
C LEU A 83 2.92 -5.62 19.83
N ALA A 84 2.49 -6.66 19.10
CA ALA A 84 3.02 -8.01 19.31
C ALA A 84 4.51 -8.12 18.91
N PRO A 85 5.39 -8.71 19.75
CA PRO A 85 6.81 -8.91 19.44
C PRO A 85 6.99 -9.85 18.24
N GLY A 86 7.84 -9.46 17.29
CA GLY A 86 8.19 -10.30 16.13
C GLY A 86 7.07 -10.53 15.10
N ALA A 87 5.85 -10.07 15.35
CA ALA A 87 4.76 -10.12 14.40
C ALA A 87 4.87 -8.98 13.38
N ASN A 88 4.35 -9.22 12.17
CA ASN A 88 4.23 -8.18 11.13
C ASN A 88 3.04 -7.25 11.38
N ILE A 89 2.27 -7.50 12.41
CA ILE A 89 1.01 -6.85 12.74
C ILE A 89 1.04 -6.34 14.18
N ALA A 90 0.35 -5.24 14.41
CA ALA A 90 -0.06 -4.82 15.73
C ALA A 90 -1.42 -5.46 16.03
N GLU A 91 -1.59 -5.99 17.22
CA GLU A 91 -2.82 -6.64 17.66
C GLU A 91 -3.45 -5.86 18.82
N GLY A 92 -4.76 -5.68 18.77
CA GLY A 92 -5.55 -5.16 19.89
C GLY A 92 -5.96 -6.31 20.81
N THR A 93 -5.75 -6.16 22.10
CA THR A 93 -6.33 -7.07 23.07
C THR A 93 -7.83 -6.80 23.19
N GLY A 94 -8.63 -7.48 22.40
CA GLY A 94 -10.09 -7.53 22.58
C GLY A 94 -10.47 -8.29 23.85
N GLY A 95 -9.71 -8.11 24.94
CA GLY A 95 -10.05 -8.69 26.24
C GLY A 95 -11.27 -7.99 26.80
N SER A 96 -12.33 -8.75 27.09
CA SER A 96 -13.52 -8.25 27.74
C SER A 96 -13.19 -7.72 29.14
N LEU A 97 -12.90 -6.44 29.23
CA LEU A 97 -12.94 -5.72 30.50
C LEU A 97 -14.40 -5.39 30.80
N PRO A 98 -14.85 -5.46 32.08
CA PRO A 98 -16.21 -5.10 32.45
C PRO A 98 -16.53 -3.67 32.01
N GLY A 99 -17.50 -3.48 31.12
CA GLY A 99 -17.91 -2.19 30.54
C GLY A 99 -17.48 -1.94 29.10
N MET A 100 -16.81 -2.89 28.45
CA MET A 100 -16.47 -2.76 27.02
C MET A 100 -17.70 -2.98 26.12
N VAL A 101 -17.79 -2.15 25.10
CA VAL A 101 -18.67 -2.37 23.93
C VAL A 101 -18.42 -3.77 23.37
N ASP A 102 -19.50 -4.51 23.06
CA ASP A 102 -19.42 -5.85 22.47
C ASP A 102 -18.42 -5.86 21.31
N PRO A 103 -17.38 -6.73 21.33
CA PRO A 103 -16.45 -6.83 20.23
C PRO A 103 -17.11 -7.03 18.86
N HIS A 104 -18.31 -7.63 18.82
CA HIS A 104 -19.11 -7.79 17.60
C HIS A 104 -19.67 -6.46 17.07
N GLU A 105 -19.85 -5.46 17.92
CA GLU A 105 -20.31 -4.14 17.50
C GLU A 105 -19.21 -3.35 16.77
N TYR A 106 -17.95 -3.47 17.20
CA TYR A 106 -16.81 -2.83 16.52
C TYR A 106 -16.80 -3.07 15.00
N TRP A 107 -17.06 -4.30 14.56
CA TRP A 107 -17.05 -4.68 13.15
C TRP A 107 -18.20 -4.10 12.32
N LYS A 108 -19.21 -3.54 12.99
CA LYS A 108 -20.37 -2.90 12.36
C LYS A 108 -20.26 -1.38 12.31
N LEU A 109 -19.39 -0.78 13.14
CA LEU A 109 -19.23 0.66 13.23
C LEU A 109 -18.52 1.18 11.98
N LEU A 110 -19.00 2.31 11.43
CA LEU A 110 -18.44 2.95 10.24
C LEU A 110 -18.33 2.02 9.01
N ASN A 111 -19.09 0.93 8.99
CA ASN A 111 -19.12 -0.02 7.89
C ASN A 111 -20.28 0.33 6.94
N ALA A 112 -20.01 1.20 5.99
CA ALA A 112 -21.03 1.78 5.11
C ALA A 112 -21.14 1.08 3.76
N ASP A 113 -20.20 0.19 3.40
CA ASP A 113 -20.17 -0.44 2.10
C ASP A 113 -20.02 -1.97 2.16
N PRO A 114 -20.40 -2.70 1.09
CA PRO A 114 -20.27 -4.15 1.03
C PRO A 114 -18.82 -4.64 1.02
N THR A 115 -17.83 -3.76 0.80
CA THR A 115 -16.41 -4.11 0.80
C THR A 115 -15.82 -4.18 2.20
N GLY A 116 -16.55 -3.66 3.22
CA GLY A 116 -16.13 -3.62 4.61
C GLY A 116 -15.06 -2.58 4.91
N THR A 117 -14.97 -1.54 4.09
CA THR A 117 -14.06 -0.42 4.32
C THR A 117 -14.65 0.54 5.35
N MET A 118 -13.81 0.99 6.30
CA MET A 118 -14.15 1.94 7.36
C MET A 118 -13.84 3.38 6.94
N ALA A 119 -12.74 3.58 6.24
CA ALA A 119 -12.19 4.90 5.93
C ALA A 119 -11.24 4.83 4.73
N ARG A 120 -10.79 6.01 4.28
CA ARG A 120 -9.73 6.19 3.29
C ARG A 120 -8.59 6.98 3.92
N LEU A 121 -7.36 6.48 3.87
CA LEU A 121 -6.16 7.16 4.34
C LEU A 121 -5.38 7.75 3.17
N ARG A 122 -5.01 9.04 3.26
CA ARG A 122 -4.14 9.72 2.29
C ARG A 122 -2.93 10.32 2.99
N VAL A 123 -1.72 10.05 2.46
CA VAL A 123 -0.46 10.65 2.88
C VAL A 123 0.24 11.19 1.63
N PRO A 124 -0.04 12.45 1.23
CA PRO A 124 0.44 13.00 -0.04
C PRO A 124 1.96 13.02 -0.20
N SER A 125 2.71 13.22 0.89
CA SER A 125 4.19 13.29 0.86
C SER A 125 4.87 11.99 0.41
N ILE A 126 4.12 10.87 0.37
CA ILE A 126 4.62 9.54 -0.05
C ILE A 126 3.72 8.88 -1.09
N ASP A 127 2.84 9.65 -1.76
CA ASP A 127 1.89 9.18 -2.78
C ASP A 127 1.03 8.00 -2.28
N LEU A 128 0.58 8.05 -1.02
CA LEU A 128 -0.23 7.00 -0.41
C LEU A 128 -1.71 7.39 -0.40
N ASP A 129 -2.54 6.48 -0.91
CA ASP A 129 -4.01 6.60 -0.95
C ASP A 129 -4.59 5.18 -0.86
N LEU A 130 -5.04 4.78 0.34
CA LEU A 130 -5.39 3.41 0.67
C LEU A 130 -6.70 3.31 1.42
N PRO A 131 -7.48 2.23 1.18
CA PRO A 131 -8.63 1.89 2.01
C PRO A 131 -8.18 1.44 3.40
N VAL A 132 -8.97 1.81 4.41
CA VAL A 132 -8.82 1.39 5.80
C VAL A 132 -9.93 0.40 6.14
N TYR A 133 -9.55 -0.72 6.74
CA TYR A 133 -10.44 -1.80 7.15
C TYR A 133 -10.42 -1.99 8.66
N HIS A 134 -11.40 -2.68 9.19
CA HIS A 134 -11.43 -3.10 10.58
C HIS A 134 -10.39 -4.17 10.88
N GLY A 135 -9.73 -4.06 12.04
CA GLY A 135 -8.77 -5.04 12.55
C GLY A 135 -7.45 -5.04 11.78
N THR A 136 -6.52 -5.82 12.31
CA THR A 136 -5.13 -5.89 11.83
C THR A 136 -4.68 -7.31 11.53
N SER A 137 -5.63 -8.18 11.13
CA SER A 137 -5.28 -9.53 10.67
C SER A 137 -4.43 -9.49 9.39
N ASP A 138 -3.62 -10.52 9.14
CA ASP A 138 -2.84 -10.64 7.90
C ASP A 138 -3.73 -10.48 6.66
N ALA A 139 -4.93 -11.09 6.67
CA ALA A 139 -5.88 -10.98 5.58
C ALA A 139 -6.35 -9.54 5.34
N THR A 140 -6.50 -8.75 6.41
CA THR A 140 -6.83 -7.32 6.34
C THR A 140 -5.67 -6.53 5.76
N LEU A 141 -4.46 -6.71 6.33
CA LEU A 141 -3.28 -5.93 5.96
C LEU A 141 -2.76 -6.23 4.55
N LEU A 142 -3.11 -7.37 3.97
CA LEU A 142 -2.85 -7.67 2.56
C LEU A 142 -3.80 -6.91 1.61
N LYS A 143 -4.97 -6.45 2.08
CA LYS A 143 -5.94 -5.68 1.28
C LYS A 143 -5.69 -4.18 1.34
N GLY A 144 -5.28 -3.66 2.49
CA GLY A 144 -5.07 -2.24 2.73
C GLY A 144 -4.52 -1.95 4.12
N VAL A 145 -4.93 -0.83 4.67
CA VAL A 145 -4.60 -0.41 6.04
C VAL A 145 -5.61 -1.00 7.00
N GLY A 146 -5.16 -1.45 8.18
CA GLY A 146 -6.00 -1.96 9.24
C GLY A 146 -6.12 -0.96 10.40
N HIS A 147 -7.33 -0.75 10.91
CA HIS A 147 -7.54 -0.04 12.17
C HIS A 147 -7.27 -0.99 13.33
N LEU A 148 -6.42 -0.58 14.26
CA LEU A 148 -6.08 -1.38 15.44
C LEU A 148 -7.24 -1.40 16.43
N GLN A 149 -7.91 -2.54 16.55
CA GLN A 149 -8.99 -2.73 17.51
C GLN A 149 -8.48 -2.45 18.94
N GLY A 150 -9.29 -1.75 19.75
CA GLY A 150 -8.88 -1.30 21.07
C GLY A 150 -8.24 0.09 21.10
N THR A 151 -8.16 0.76 19.94
CA THR A 151 -7.87 2.20 19.81
C THR A 151 -9.09 2.95 19.34
N SER A 152 -9.12 4.28 19.49
CA SER A 152 -10.25 5.08 19.07
C SER A 152 -10.53 4.96 17.58
N LEU A 153 -11.80 4.90 17.18
CA LEU A 153 -12.19 4.99 15.77
C LEU A 153 -11.76 6.32 15.16
N PRO A 154 -11.50 6.39 13.83
CA PRO A 154 -10.88 7.55 13.20
C PRO A 154 -11.87 8.70 12.93
N THR A 155 -12.71 9.02 13.90
CA THR A 155 -13.72 10.08 13.86
C THR A 155 -13.29 11.38 14.56
N GLY A 156 -12.02 11.44 15.01
CA GLY A 156 -11.51 12.56 15.79
C GLY A 156 -12.14 12.70 17.16
N GLY A 157 -11.77 13.75 17.85
CA GLY A 157 -12.28 14.10 19.18
C GLY A 157 -11.17 14.26 20.22
N GLU A 158 -11.39 15.14 21.18
CA GLU A 158 -10.44 15.38 22.28
C GLU A 158 -10.25 14.09 23.13
N GLY A 159 -9.03 13.80 23.48
CA GLY A 159 -8.70 12.60 24.26
C GLY A 159 -8.73 11.30 23.44
N THR A 160 -8.82 11.37 22.12
CA THR A 160 -8.79 10.18 21.25
C THR A 160 -7.43 9.97 20.61
N ARG A 161 -7.13 8.70 20.33
CA ARG A 161 -6.03 8.29 19.44
C ARG A 161 -6.46 7.11 18.61
N SER A 162 -6.60 7.32 17.30
CA SER A 162 -6.80 6.24 16.34
C SER A 162 -5.44 5.70 15.87
N VAL A 163 -5.32 4.38 15.74
CA VAL A 163 -4.09 3.72 15.28
C VAL A 163 -4.37 2.92 14.02
N LEU A 164 -3.63 3.27 12.97
CA LEU A 164 -3.73 2.65 11.66
C LEU A 164 -2.44 1.90 11.34
N THR A 165 -2.56 0.63 10.95
CA THR A 165 -1.43 -0.25 10.71
C THR A 165 -1.39 -0.69 9.24
N GLY A 166 -0.21 -0.75 8.66
CA GLY A 166 0.00 -1.24 7.31
C GLY A 166 1.30 -2.02 7.15
N HIS A 167 1.32 -2.97 6.24
CA HIS A 167 2.52 -3.73 5.91
C HIS A 167 3.62 -2.86 5.31
N ARG A 168 4.87 -3.29 5.49
CA ARG A 168 6.06 -2.71 4.87
C ARG A 168 6.86 -3.77 4.15
N GLY A 169 7.31 -3.45 2.90
CA GLY A 169 8.20 -4.32 2.15
C GLY A 169 7.54 -5.54 1.51
N LEU A 170 6.24 -5.49 1.23
CA LEU A 170 5.59 -6.51 0.41
C LEU A 170 6.14 -6.44 -1.02
N ALA A 171 6.43 -7.61 -1.62
CA ALA A 171 6.94 -7.69 -3.00
C ALA A 171 5.90 -7.26 -4.04
N ASN A 172 4.62 -7.29 -3.70
CA ASN A 172 3.49 -7.08 -4.60
C ASN A 172 2.60 -5.88 -4.23
N ALA A 173 2.95 -5.10 -3.20
CA ALA A 173 2.19 -3.93 -2.79
C ALA A 173 3.07 -2.89 -2.09
N THR A 174 2.83 -1.61 -2.33
CA THR A 174 3.60 -0.52 -1.70
C THR A 174 3.23 -0.34 -0.24
N MET A 175 1.92 -0.34 0.09
CA MET A 175 1.41 -0.14 1.45
C MET A 175 2.19 0.97 2.20
N PHE A 176 2.66 0.71 3.43
CA PHE A 176 3.46 1.63 4.25
C PHE A 176 4.96 1.53 4.01
N THR A 177 5.40 1.00 2.85
CA THR A 177 6.83 0.84 2.54
C THR A 177 7.62 2.14 2.66
N ASN A 178 7.00 3.26 2.28
CA ASN A 178 7.63 4.59 2.29
C ASN A 178 7.33 5.42 3.55
N LEU A 179 6.71 4.84 4.60
CA LEU A 179 6.32 5.59 5.79
C LEU A 179 7.51 6.25 6.52
N ASP A 180 8.71 5.69 6.37
CA ASP A 180 9.97 6.24 6.89
C ASP A 180 10.42 7.54 6.20
N ARG A 181 9.79 7.93 5.09
CA ARG A 181 10.08 9.17 4.36
C ARG A 181 9.22 10.35 4.82
N VAL A 182 8.17 10.08 5.58
CA VAL A 182 7.32 11.12 6.17
C VAL A 182 8.12 11.96 7.14
N LYS A 183 7.87 13.27 7.19
CA LYS A 183 8.61 14.23 8.02
C LYS A 183 7.67 14.98 8.96
N LYS A 184 8.24 15.51 10.05
CA LYS A 184 7.50 16.46 10.91
C LYS A 184 7.06 17.66 10.08
N GLY A 185 5.80 18.04 10.24
CA GLY A 185 5.13 19.08 9.46
C GLY A 185 4.34 18.59 8.25
N ASP A 186 4.61 17.39 7.74
CA ASP A 186 3.76 16.77 6.72
C ASP A 186 2.34 16.58 7.24
N THR A 187 1.38 16.53 6.33
CA THR A 187 0.00 16.24 6.68
C THR A 187 -0.47 14.92 6.05
N PHE A 188 -1.39 14.28 6.73
CA PHE A 188 -2.17 13.18 6.20
C PHE A 188 -3.64 13.35 6.58
N SER A 189 -4.53 12.77 5.80
CA SER A 189 -5.97 12.87 6.03
C SER A 189 -6.63 11.51 6.03
N VAL A 190 -7.68 11.39 6.83
CA VAL A 190 -8.59 10.24 6.84
C VAL A 190 -9.98 10.73 6.47
N GLU A 191 -10.58 10.11 5.47
CA GLU A 191 -11.95 10.34 5.04
C GLU A 191 -12.83 9.21 5.55
N VAL A 192 -13.85 9.55 6.35
CA VAL A 192 -14.80 8.63 6.96
C VAL A 192 -16.21 9.08 6.58
N LEU A 193 -16.96 8.25 5.87
CA LEU A 193 -18.34 8.57 5.43
C LEU A 193 -18.49 9.94 4.75
N GLY A 194 -17.42 10.42 4.05
CA GLY A 194 -17.39 11.73 3.40
C GLY A 194 -16.86 12.88 4.27
N GLU A 195 -16.69 12.68 5.57
CA GLU A 195 -16.06 13.66 6.48
C GLU A 195 -14.53 13.50 6.45
N VAL A 196 -13.79 14.62 6.44
CA VAL A 196 -12.32 14.63 6.33
C VAL A 196 -11.67 15.11 7.60
N PHE A 197 -10.79 14.28 8.12
CA PHE A 197 -9.99 14.54 9.32
C PHE A 197 -8.52 14.66 8.94
N THR A 198 -7.95 15.88 9.02
CA THR A 198 -6.54 16.12 8.68
C THR A 198 -5.70 16.19 9.94
N TYR A 199 -4.55 15.52 9.88
CA TYR A 199 -3.57 15.47 10.96
C TYR A 199 -2.22 15.99 10.47
N ARG A 200 -1.52 16.76 11.30
CA ARG A 200 -0.16 17.22 11.04
C ARG A 200 0.83 16.41 11.87
N VAL A 201 1.80 15.80 11.21
CA VAL A 201 2.85 15.01 11.84
C VAL A 201 3.70 15.88 12.75
N PHE A 202 3.74 15.56 14.03
CA PHE A 202 4.59 16.24 15.02
C PHE A 202 5.62 15.31 15.64
N ASP A 203 5.40 13.99 15.59
CA ASP A 203 6.30 13.03 16.19
C ASP A 203 6.54 11.80 15.29
N LEU A 204 7.80 11.36 15.31
CA LEU A 204 8.28 10.21 14.54
C LEU A 204 9.18 9.40 15.45
N LYS A 205 8.83 8.13 15.71
CA LYS A 205 9.57 7.25 16.60
C LYS A 205 9.80 5.88 15.98
N VAL A 206 10.89 5.25 16.40
CA VAL A 206 11.11 3.82 16.19
C VAL A 206 11.17 3.18 17.58
N VAL A 207 10.25 2.26 17.83
CA VAL A 207 10.03 1.66 19.14
C VAL A 207 10.09 0.13 19.07
N ALA A 208 10.32 -0.50 20.21
CA ALA A 208 10.12 -1.94 20.34
C ALA A 208 8.62 -2.29 20.29
N PRO A 209 8.24 -3.49 19.83
CA PRO A 209 6.83 -3.88 19.71
C PRO A 209 6.03 -3.81 21.02
N GLU A 210 6.69 -3.98 22.16
CA GLU A 210 6.13 -3.94 23.50
C GLU A 210 5.91 -2.52 24.06
N ASP A 211 6.44 -1.49 23.41
CA ASP A 211 6.31 -0.09 23.84
C ASP A 211 4.93 0.47 23.50
N THR A 212 3.89 -0.04 24.18
CA THR A 212 2.50 0.29 23.92
C THR A 212 2.06 1.66 24.49
N GLU A 213 2.86 2.25 25.39
CA GLU A 213 2.58 3.58 25.95
C GLU A 213 2.50 4.65 24.86
N GLU A 214 3.28 4.49 23.80
CA GLU A 214 3.38 5.44 22.70
C GLU A 214 2.12 5.52 21.83
N ILE A 215 1.21 4.56 21.96
CA ILE A 215 -0.06 4.51 21.22
C ILE A 215 -1.28 4.79 22.09
N ARG A 216 -1.10 5.11 23.37
CA ARG A 216 -2.19 5.47 24.26
C ARG A 216 -2.75 6.84 23.92
N ALA A 217 -4.06 7.01 24.14
CA ALA A 217 -4.71 8.30 24.05
C ALA A 217 -4.10 9.29 25.06
N VAL A 218 -4.05 10.57 24.69
CA VAL A 218 -3.53 11.65 25.53
C VAL A 218 -4.69 12.59 25.84
N PRO A 219 -5.02 12.84 27.12
CA PRO A 219 -6.10 13.75 27.48
C PRO A 219 -5.99 15.13 26.80
N GLY A 220 -7.10 15.61 26.26
CA GLY A 220 -7.19 16.91 25.59
C GLY A 220 -6.56 16.96 24.19
N LYS A 221 -6.05 15.85 23.65
CA LYS A 221 -5.49 15.78 22.31
C LYS A 221 -6.30 14.89 21.40
N ASP A 222 -6.42 15.30 20.12
CA ASP A 222 -6.96 14.49 19.03
C ASP A 222 -5.79 14.01 18.17
N LEU A 223 -5.46 12.73 18.32
CA LEU A 223 -4.25 12.13 17.73
C LEU A 223 -4.58 10.98 16.78
N MET A 224 -3.73 10.81 15.79
CA MET A 224 -3.71 9.61 14.95
C MET A 224 -2.28 9.13 14.76
N THR A 225 -2.08 7.81 14.84
CA THR A 225 -0.76 7.19 14.68
C THR A 225 -0.79 6.17 13.56
N LEU A 226 0.13 6.31 12.60
CA LEU A 226 0.36 5.34 11.54
C LEU A 226 1.52 4.43 11.96
N ILE A 227 1.34 3.10 11.85
CA ILE A 227 2.34 2.12 12.32
C ILE A 227 2.73 1.17 11.19
N THR A 228 4.04 0.90 11.11
CA THR A 228 4.56 -0.16 10.26
C THR A 228 5.81 -0.82 10.87
N CYS A 229 6.21 -1.96 10.30
CA CYS A 229 7.37 -2.71 10.77
C CYS A 229 8.70 -2.17 10.23
N THR A 230 9.79 -2.35 11.01
CA THR A 230 11.16 -2.00 10.61
C THR A 230 12.17 -2.85 11.40
N PRO A 231 13.43 -3.08 10.88
CA PRO A 231 13.89 -2.91 9.50
C PRO A 231 13.16 -3.84 8.52
N LEU A 232 13.23 -3.50 7.22
CA LEU A 232 12.63 -4.33 6.17
C LEU A 232 13.12 -5.78 6.25
N GLY A 233 12.18 -6.73 6.26
CA GLY A 233 12.46 -8.17 6.31
C GLY A 233 12.88 -8.72 7.69
N VAL A 234 13.23 -7.86 8.66
CA VAL A 234 13.58 -8.26 10.04
C VAL A 234 12.42 -8.00 11.01
N ASN A 235 11.74 -6.85 10.89
CA ASN A 235 10.49 -6.50 11.58
C ASN A 235 10.56 -6.49 13.11
N THR A 236 11.74 -6.25 13.70
CA THR A 236 11.95 -6.25 15.14
C THR A 236 11.43 -5.00 15.84
N HIS A 237 11.21 -3.93 15.11
CA HIS A 237 10.75 -2.64 15.65
C HIS A 237 9.54 -2.13 14.87
N ARG A 238 8.95 -1.04 15.33
CA ARG A 238 7.83 -0.35 14.73
C ARG A 238 8.19 1.11 14.45
N ILE A 239 7.89 1.59 13.24
CA ILE A 239 7.89 3.02 12.95
C ILE A 239 6.52 3.54 13.34
N LEU A 240 6.48 4.59 14.16
CA LEU A 240 5.31 5.33 14.54
C LEU A 240 5.39 6.73 13.93
N VAL A 241 4.36 7.11 13.18
CA VAL A 241 4.17 8.46 12.65
C VAL A 241 2.91 9.02 13.32
N THR A 242 3.08 9.95 14.25
CA THR A 242 1.97 10.53 15.01
C THR A 242 1.66 11.93 14.53
N GLY A 243 0.39 12.16 14.18
CA GLY A 243 -0.17 13.45 13.85
C GLY A 243 -1.18 13.93 14.88
N GLU A 244 -1.26 15.26 15.04
CA GLU A 244 -2.28 15.97 15.82
C GLU A 244 -3.28 16.64 14.87
N ARG A 245 -4.52 16.62 15.22
CA ARG A 245 -5.65 17.14 14.43
C ARG A 245 -5.43 18.59 14.02
N VAL A 246 -5.70 18.90 12.76
CA VAL A 246 -5.71 20.27 12.23
C VAL A 246 -7.14 20.75 12.09
N THR A 247 -7.50 21.78 12.85
CA THR A 247 -8.82 22.43 12.78
C THR A 247 -8.69 23.91 12.47
N PRO A 248 -9.46 24.45 11.50
CA PRO A 248 -10.34 23.72 10.58
C PRO A 248 -9.57 22.83 9.59
N THR A 249 -10.24 21.81 9.04
CA THR A 249 -9.66 20.96 7.98
C THR A 249 -9.24 21.86 6.79
N PRO A 250 -8.02 21.70 6.24
CA PRO A 250 -7.55 22.50 5.11
C PRO A 250 -8.43 22.35 3.88
N ALA A 251 -8.66 23.45 3.16
CA ALA A 251 -9.53 23.47 1.98
C ALA A 251 -9.11 22.46 0.88
N GLY A 252 -7.80 22.30 0.67
CA GLY A 252 -7.29 21.33 -0.31
C GLY A 252 -7.62 19.87 0.04
N ASP A 253 -7.68 19.54 1.33
CA ASP A 253 -8.07 18.20 1.77
C ASP A 253 -9.58 17.99 1.60
N LEU A 254 -10.41 19.01 1.90
CA LEU A 254 -11.85 18.99 1.64
C LEU A 254 -12.15 18.86 0.15
N GLU A 255 -11.47 19.62 -0.70
CA GLU A 255 -11.65 19.54 -2.16
C GLU A 255 -11.25 18.18 -2.74
N SER A 256 -10.35 17.48 -2.08
CA SER A 256 -9.90 16.15 -2.52
C SER A 256 -10.76 15.01 -1.99
N ALA A 257 -11.66 15.28 -1.04
CA ALA A 257 -12.64 14.33 -0.57
C ALA A 257 -13.54 13.83 -1.71
N GLY A 258 -13.87 12.58 -1.70
CA GLY A 258 -14.73 11.99 -2.70
C GLY A 258 -14.12 11.86 -4.11
N LYS A 259 -12.93 12.40 -4.37
CA LYS A 259 -12.28 12.26 -5.67
C LYS A 259 -11.63 10.89 -5.82
N LYS A 260 -11.63 10.40 -7.07
CA LYS A 260 -10.91 9.17 -7.41
C LYS A 260 -9.42 9.32 -7.07
N PRO A 261 -8.78 8.28 -6.50
CA PRO A 261 -7.34 8.27 -6.29
C PRO A 261 -6.55 8.53 -7.59
N GLU A 262 -5.53 9.36 -7.51
CA GLU A 262 -4.63 9.63 -8.64
C GLU A 262 -3.56 8.55 -8.82
N VAL A 263 -3.40 7.70 -7.79
CA VAL A 263 -2.47 6.56 -7.80
C VAL A 263 -3.19 5.25 -8.22
N PRO A 264 -2.49 4.34 -8.90
CA PRO A 264 -1.16 4.52 -9.46
C PRO A 264 -1.18 5.36 -10.73
N GLY A 265 -0.09 6.07 -11.01
CA GLY A 265 0.09 6.78 -12.27
C GLY A 265 0.26 5.85 -13.48
N PHE A 266 0.77 6.40 -14.58
CA PHE A 266 0.99 5.65 -15.81
C PHE A 266 1.95 4.46 -15.61
N PRO A 267 1.67 3.26 -16.16
CA PRO A 267 2.47 2.04 -15.94
C PRO A 267 3.77 2.04 -16.77
N TRP A 268 4.73 2.88 -16.42
CA TRP A 268 6.01 2.99 -17.12
C TRP A 268 6.80 1.67 -17.20
N TRP A 269 6.60 0.78 -16.23
CA TRP A 269 7.18 -0.56 -16.25
C TRP A 269 6.75 -1.37 -17.49
N LEU A 270 5.52 -1.16 -17.99
CA LEU A 270 5.00 -1.84 -19.19
C LEU A 270 5.76 -1.38 -20.44
N VAL A 271 6.10 -0.08 -20.53
CA VAL A 271 6.89 0.48 -21.64
C VAL A 271 8.30 -0.09 -21.60
N GLY A 272 8.94 -0.11 -20.42
CA GLY A 272 10.27 -0.71 -20.24
C GLY A 272 10.30 -2.19 -20.58
N TYR A 273 9.31 -2.95 -20.12
CA TYR A 273 9.18 -4.37 -20.43
C TYR A 273 8.99 -4.60 -21.92
N GLY A 274 8.09 -3.85 -22.56
CA GLY A 274 7.85 -3.92 -24.02
C GLY A 274 9.09 -3.57 -24.83
N ALA A 275 9.85 -2.56 -24.43
CA ALA A 275 11.11 -2.23 -25.07
C ALA A 275 12.14 -3.38 -24.94
N GLY A 276 12.24 -3.99 -23.77
CA GLY A 276 13.07 -5.18 -23.53
C GLY A 276 12.70 -6.37 -24.42
N LEU A 277 11.39 -6.66 -24.54
CA LEU A 277 10.87 -7.67 -25.47
C LEU A 277 11.30 -7.35 -26.92
N GLY A 278 11.16 -6.08 -27.34
CA GLY A 278 11.57 -5.62 -28.66
C GLY A 278 13.06 -5.83 -28.93
N VAL A 279 13.91 -5.49 -27.95
CA VAL A 279 15.38 -5.68 -28.06
C VAL A 279 15.74 -7.15 -28.18
N VAL A 280 15.17 -8.01 -27.31
CA VAL A 280 15.45 -9.46 -27.38
C VAL A 280 14.90 -10.06 -28.68
N GLY A 281 13.73 -9.66 -29.11
CA GLY A 281 13.14 -10.10 -30.39
C GLY A 281 14.01 -9.69 -31.60
N LEU A 282 14.45 -8.44 -31.64
CA LEU A 282 15.36 -7.94 -32.68
C LEU A 282 16.71 -8.68 -32.68
N TRP A 283 17.25 -8.95 -31.48
CA TRP A 283 18.47 -9.72 -31.33
C TRP A 283 18.31 -11.14 -31.85
N VAL A 284 17.25 -11.85 -31.50
CA VAL A 284 16.93 -13.22 -32.01
C VAL A 284 16.79 -13.19 -33.52
N TRP A 285 16.02 -12.23 -34.05
CA TRP A 285 15.84 -12.08 -35.50
C TRP A 285 17.16 -11.85 -36.21
N ARG A 286 17.99 -10.92 -35.72
CA ARG A 286 19.29 -10.60 -36.30
C ARG A 286 20.30 -11.77 -36.20
N SER A 287 20.29 -12.49 -35.08
CA SER A 287 21.20 -13.61 -34.83
C SER A 287 20.94 -14.80 -35.76
N GLY A 288 19.71 -14.94 -36.28
CA GLY A 288 19.36 -15.94 -37.30
C GLY A 288 20.01 -15.74 -38.66
N TYR A 289 20.53 -14.53 -38.96
CA TYR A 289 21.19 -14.17 -40.22
C TYR A 289 22.75 -14.15 -40.14
N MET A 290 23.36 -14.90 -39.20
CA MET A 290 24.83 -14.92 -39.08
C MET A 290 25.52 -15.40 -40.37
N PRO A 291 26.65 -14.78 -40.75
CA PRO A 291 27.45 -15.21 -41.90
C PRO A 291 28.01 -16.63 -41.64
N LYS A 292 28.05 -17.45 -42.68
CA LYS A 292 28.73 -18.77 -42.63
C LYS A 292 30.16 -18.55 -42.10
N ARG A 293 30.56 -19.23 -41.01
CA ARG A 293 31.96 -19.38 -40.65
C ARG A 293 32.70 -19.91 -41.89
N ALA A 294 33.75 -19.19 -42.35
CA ALA A 294 34.64 -19.72 -43.36
C ALA A 294 35.18 -21.06 -42.86
N ARG A 295 35.11 -22.11 -43.69
CA ARG A 295 35.79 -23.37 -43.40
C ARG A 295 37.28 -23.08 -43.30
N PRO A 296 37.98 -23.58 -42.27
CA PRO A 296 39.42 -23.50 -42.26
C PRO A 296 39.93 -24.18 -43.54
N VAL A 297 40.83 -23.49 -44.26
CA VAL A 297 41.53 -24.06 -45.39
C VAL A 297 42.41 -25.18 -44.85
N PRO A 298 42.33 -26.40 -45.37
CA PRO A 298 43.25 -27.46 -44.95
C PRO A 298 44.67 -27.05 -45.31
N ASP A 299 45.59 -27.06 -44.33
CA ASP A 299 47.00 -26.90 -44.55
C ASP A 299 47.45 -28.00 -45.53
N THR A 300 47.75 -27.59 -46.74
CA THR A 300 48.49 -28.44 -47.68
C THR A 300 49.91 -28.55 -47.18
N LEU A 301 50.19 -29.68 -46.51
CA LEU A 301 51.57 -30.08 -46.22
C LEU A 301 52.30 -30.32 -47.56
N GLU A 302 53.30 -29.52 -47.88
CA GLU A 302 54.44 -29.90 -48.74
C GLU A 302 55.45 -30.68 -47.92
#